data_939fe0004a3955324a3006f366845101
#
_entry.id   939fe0004a3955324a3006f366845101
#
_cell.length_a   1.000
_cell.length_b   1.000
_cell.length_c   1.000
_cell.angle_alpha   90.00
_cell.angle_beta   90.00
_cell.angle_gamma   90.00
#
_symmetry.space_group_name_H-M   'P 1'
#
loop_
_entity.id
_entity.type
_entity.pdbx_description
1 polymer ?
#
loop_
_entity_poly.entity_id
_entity_poly.type
_entity_poly.pdbx_seq_one_letter_code
_entity_poly.pdbx_strand_id
1 'polypeptide(L)'
;MKKILAIALCVVLCFCMAVPAFAAGTVADEYTGQDGKQDVHITINGDIVHVYLVDIEYNNPTFTYKSGSKWNPETYQYEPSATATWAGTGTVKITNHSDLPNNYTVEGALTTNDYGPLEIKVTDGTNQIEKCNAGDVRGSHNATATFVVDGKPTVSEITEQKLGEITVTIAKVN
;
A
#
# COMPACT_ATOMS: atom_id res chain seq x y z
N MET A 1 -17.76 39.35 13.37
CA MET A 1 -17.22 38.96 14.68
C MET A 1 -17.70 37.54 15.14
N LYS A 2 -19.01 37.21 15.04
CA LYS A 2 -19.51 35.88 15.50
C LYS A 2 -18.92 34.66 14.75
N LYS A 3 -18.57 34.80 13.45
CA LYS A 3 -18.01 33.70 12.65
C LYS A 3 -16.54 33.41 12.97
N ILE A 4 -15.77 34.42 13.36
CA ILE A 4 -14.36 34.29 13.75
C ILE A 4 -14.26 33.57 15.11
N LEU A 5 -15.20 33.84 16.01
CA LEU A 5 -15.26 33.19 17.33
C LEU A 5 -15.55 31.68 17.22
N ALA A 6 -16.41 31.28 16.26
CA ALA A 6 -16.73 29.89 16.04
C ALA A 6 -15.53 29.09 15.46
N ILE A 7 -14.75 29.71 14.57
CA ILE A 7 -13.56 29.07 14.00
C ILE A 7 -12.46 28.93 15.08
N ALA A 8 -12.27 29.96 15.90
CA ALA A 8 -11.30 29.89 17.00
C ALA A 8 -11.67 28.82 18.04
N LEU A 9 -12.96 28.63 18.34
CA LEU A 9 -13.43 27.61 19.25
C LEU A 9 -13.25 26.18 18.67
N CYS A 10 -13.50 25.98 17.38
CA CYS A 10 -13.24 24.69 16.72
C CYS A 10 -11.75 24.34 16.70
N VAL A 11 -10.86 25.29 16.46
CA VAL A 11 -9.41 25.07 16.48
C VAL A 11 -8.93 24.70 17.88
N VAL A 12 -9.44 25.36 18.92
CA VAL A 12 -9.11 25.04 20.32
C VAL A 12 -9.63 23.65 20.71
N LEU A 13 -10.83 23.27 20.29
CA LEU A 13 -11.38 21.94 20.54
C LEU A 13 -10.61 20.82 19.79
N CYS A 14 -10.13 21.07 18.57
CA CYS A 14 -9.29 20.12 17.85
C CYS A 14 -7.93 19.92 18.53
N PHE A 15 -7.33 20.97 19.08
CA PHE A 15 -6.08 20.85 19.84
C PHE A 15 -6.27 20.14 21.19
N CYS A 16 -7.44 20.25 21.83
CA CYS A 16 -7.72 19.54 23.08
C CYS A 16 -7.93 18.03 22.90
N MET A 17 -8.27 17.55 21.67
CA MET A 17 -8.41 16.12 21.41
C MET A 17 -7.12 15.45 20.90
N ALA A 18 -6.08 16.23 20.62
CA ALA A 18 -4.76 15.75 20.21
C ALA A 18 -3.75 15.68 21.39
N VAL A 19 -4.21 15.76 22.62
CA VAL A 19 -3.37 15.44 23.77
C VAL A 19 -3.22 13.92 23.77
N PRO A 20 -2.00 13.37 23.52
CA PRO A 20 -1.81 11.96 23.79
C PRO A 20 -2.24 11.74 25.24
N ALA A 21 -3.13 10.78 25.47
CA ALA A 21 -3.47 10.35 26.81
C ALA A 21 -2.16 9.77 27.39
N PHE A 22 -1.35 10.62 28.03
CA PHE A 22 -0.37 10.12 28.93
C PHE A 22 -1.13 9.34 29.98
N ALA A 23 -0.84 8.04 30.07
CA ALA A 23 -1.43 7.18 31.07
C ALA A 23 -1.40 7.91 32.40
N ALA A 24 -2.57 8.08 32.99
CA ALA A 24 -2.67 8.67 34.34
C ALA A 24 -1.96 7.70 35.28
N GLY A 25 -0.71 8.04 35.59
CA GLY A 25 0.01 7.34 36.63
C GLY A 25 -0.69 7.56 37.95
N THR A 26 -1.05 6.49 38.63
CA THR A 26 -1.50 6.57 40.01
C THR A 26 -0.28 6.73 40.90
N VAL A 27 -0.17 7.87 41.56
CA VAL A 27 0.81 8.08 42.62
C VAL A 27 0.16 7.63 43.93
N ALA A 28 0.69 6.60 44.51
CA ALA A 28 0.29 6.17 45.83
C ALA A 28 1.35 6.67 46.84
N ASP A 29 0.92 7.53 47.73
CA ASP A 29 1.74 7.99 48.84
C ASP A 29 1.50 7.07 50.06
N GLU A 30 2.52 6.36 50.49
CA GLU A 30 2.53 5.65 51.77
C GLU A 30 3.44 6.36 52.74
N TYR A 31 2.85 7.06 53.73
CA TYR A 31 3.59 7.78 54.80
C TYR A 31 3.93 6.82 55.94
N THR A 32 5.17 6.47 56.08
CA THR A 32 5.66 5.55 57.10
C THR A 32 6.13 6.21 58.41
N GLY A 33 5.97 7.51 58.56
CA GLY A 33 5.83 8.26 59.83
C GLY A 33 6.98 8.29 60.81
N GLN A 34 8.21 7.83 60.49
CA GLN A 34 9.26 7.84 61.53
C GLN A 34 10.45 8.76 61.29
N ASP A 35 10.77 9.20 60.06
CA ASP A 35 11.97 10.01 59.81
C ASP A 35 11.77 11.22 58.90
N GLY A 36 10.53 11.64 58.67
CA GLY A 36 10.24 12.74 57.72
C GLY A 36 10.61 12.41 56.26
N LYS A 37 10.82 11.15 55.94
CA LYS A 37 11.01 10.64 54.58
C LYS A 37 9.72 10.01 54.10
N GLN A 38 9.33 10.36 52.86
CA GLN A 38 8.20 9.83 52.20
C GLN A 38 8.66 9.03 50.95
N ASP A 39 8.22 7.80 50.87
CA ASP A 39 8.47 6.99 49.69
C ASP A 39 7.37 7.31 48.65
N VAL A 40 7.84 7.72 47.46
CA VAL A 40 6.96 7.97 46.33
C VAL A 40 7.02 6.77 45.42
N HIS A 41 5.90 6.03 45.32
CA HIS A 41 5.75 4.90 44.40
C HIS A 41 5.04 5.38 43.15
N ILE A 42 5.66 5.14 41.98
CA ILE A 42 5.09 5.45 40.69
C ILE A 42 4.88 4.13 39.96
N THR A 43 3.64 3.89 39.56
CA THR A 43 3.32 2.80 38.63
C THR A 43 2.87 3.44 37.32
N ILE A 44 3.62 3.19 36.25
CA ILE A 44 3.27 3.64 34.90
C ILE A 44 2.77 2.42 34.14
N ASN A 45 1.46 2.37 33.90
CA ASN A 45 0.84 1.39 33.04
C ASN A 45 0.55 2.08 31.69
N GLY A 46 1.40 1.86 30.72
CA GLY A 46 1.19 2.36 29.36
C GLY A 46 0.71 1.24 28.46
N ASP A 47 -0.48 1.37 27.94
CA ASP A 47 -0.91 0.52 26.85
C ASP A 47 -0.22 0.97 25.57
N ILE A 48 0.40 0.03 24.87
CA ILE A 48 0.98 0.31 23.55
C ILE A 48 -0.18 0.38 22.55
N VAL A 49 -0.44 1.57 22.05
CA VAL A 49 -1.40 1.75 20.96
C VAL A 49 -0.69 1.54 19.65
N HIS A 50 -0.98 0.42 18.99
CA HIS A 50 -0.44 0.11 17.66
C HIS A 50 -1.10 0.97 16.59
N VAL A 51 -0.29 1.54 15.71
CA VAL A 51 -0.76 2.35 14.58
C VAL A 51 -0.50 1.58 13.29
N TYR A 52 -1.56 1.38 12.50
CA TYR A 52 -1.46 0.81 11.17
C TYR A 52 -1.50 1.92 10.13
N LEU A 53 -0.42 2.07 9.40
CA LEU A 53 -0.30 3.02 8.29
C LEU A 53 0.50 2.37 7.16
N VAL A 54 -0.11 2.29 5.99
CA VAL A 54 0.50 1.71 4.79
C VAL A 54 0.27 2.67 3.62
N ASP A 55 1.33 3.03 2.93
CA ASP A 55 1.26 3.78 1.68
C ASP A 55 1.30 2.81 0.50
N ILE A 56 0.46 3.05 -0.51
CA ILE A 56 0.42 2.28 -1.75
C ILE A 56 0.61 3.24 -2.92
N GLU A 57 1.66 2.99 -3.70
CA GLU A 57 2.01 3.78 -4.88
C GLU A 57 1.85 2.91 -6.13
N TYR A 58 1.10 3.39 -7.11
CA TYR A 58 0.93 2.75 -8.41
C TYR A 58 1.62 3.59 -9.49
N ASN A 59 2.31 2.93 -10.43
CA ASN A 59 2.54 3.57 -11.70
C ASN A 59 1.32 3.34 -12.61
N ASN A 60 1.20 4.13 -13.68
CA ASN A 60 0.12 3.98 -14.66
C ASN A 60 0.72 3.60 -16.03
N PRO A 61 1.03 2.30 -16.23
CA PRO A 61 1.69 1.86 -17.45
C PRO A 61 0.71 1.80 -18.62
N THR A 62 1.24 2.06 -19.82
CA THR A 62 0.57 1.71 -21.07
C THR A 62 1.15 0.38 -21.57
N PHE A 63 0.31 -0.59 -21.83
CA PHE A 63 0.70 -1.87 -22.41
C PHE A 63 0.49 -1.83 -23.93
N THR A 64 1.53 -2.15 -24.68
CA THR A 64 1.49 -2.16 -26.14
C THR A 64 1.84 -3.54 -26.65
N TYR A 65 0.95 -4.14 -27.46
CA TYR A 65 1.22 -5.39 -28.16
C TYR A 65 1.80 -5.11 -29.54
N LYS A 66 2.95 -5.69 -29.82
CA LYS A 66 3.58 -5.67 -31.14
C LYS A 66 3.32 -7.01 -31.80
N SER A 67 2.46 -7.06 -32.79
CA SER A 67 2.04 -8.31 -33.44
C SER A 67 3.16 -9.02 -34.19
N GLY A 68 4.21 -8.31 -34.57
CA GLY A 68 5.37 -8.91 -35.23
C GLY A 68 5.03 -9.71 -36.49
N SER A 69 3.92 -9.41 -37.17
CA SER A 69 3.57 -10.08 -38.43
C SER A 69 4.49 -9.63 -39.52
N LYS A 70 5.04 -10.58 -40.29
CA LYS A 70 5.87 -10.32 -41.46
C LYS A 70 5.09 -10.74 -42.71
N TRP A 71 5.06 -9.86 -43.70
CA TRP A 71 4.51 -10.21 -45.02
C TRP A 71 5.42 -11.27 -45.70
N ASN A 72 4.81 -12.39 -46.09
CA ASN A 72 5.47 -13.39 -46.90
C ASN A 72 5.07 -13.19 -48.38
N PRO A 73 6.04 -12.80 -49.25
CA PRO A 73 5.75 -12.56 -50.66
C PRO A 73 5.47 -13.82 -51.49
N GLU A 74 5.81 -15.00 -50.96
CA GLU A 74 5.57 -16.27 -51.64
C GLU A 74 4.14 -16.77 -51.44
N THR A 75 3.60 -16.59 -50.22
CA THR A 75 2.25 -17.03 -49.84
C THR A 75 1.23 -15.92 -49.94
N TYR A 76 1.63 -14.67 -50.12
CA TYR A 76 0.82 -13.46 -50.09
C TYR A 76 0.03 -13.33 -48.76
N GLN A 77 0.63 -13.75 -47.66
CA GLN A 77 0.00 -13.72 -46.34
C GLN A 77 0.93 -13.08 -45.30
N TYR A 78 0.31 -12.53 -44.27
CA TYR A 78 1.06 -12.14 -43.07
C TYR A 78 1.28 -13.37 -42.18
N GLU A 79 2.55 -13.75 -42.01
CA GLU A 79 2.95 -14.82 -41.13
C GLU A 79 3.25 -14.28 -39.74
N PRO A 80 2.82 -14.99 -38.64
CA PRO A 80 3.17 -14.59 -37.32
C PRO A 80 4.70 -14.59 -37.15
N SER A 81 5.24 -13.46 -36.72
CA SER A 81 6.64 -13.41 -36.33
C SER A 81 6.81 -14.00 -34.93
N ALA A 82 7.93 -14.70 -34.69
CA ALA A 82 8.30 -15.17 -33.35
C ALA A 82 8.58 -14.02 -32.34
N THR A 83 8.48 -12.77 -32.79
CA THR A 83 8.78 -11.58 -31.98
C THR A 83 7.52 -10.83 -31.51
N ALA A 84 6.34 -11.45 -31.62
CA ALA A 84 5.13 -10.87 -31.06
C ALA A 84 5.22 -10.81 -29.52
N THR A 85 5.26 -9.61 -28.97
CA THR A 85 5.45 -9.40 -27.53
C THR A 85 4.65 -8.24 -26.99
N TRP A 86 4.31 -8.30 -25.71
CA TRP A 86 3.85 -7.15 -24.96
C TRP A 86 5.02 -6.30 -24.49
N ALA A 87 4.85 -5.00 -24.55
CA ALA A 87 5.72 -4.01 -23.92
C ALA A 87 4.92 -3.25 -22.85
N GLY A 88 5.61 -2.88 -21.77
CA GLY A 88 5.02 -2.22 -20.62
C GLY A 88 5.17 -3.09 -19.37
N THR A 89 5.40 -2.43 -18.23
CA THR A 89 5.45 -3.06 -16.92
C THR A 89 4.78 -2.14 -15.93
N GLY A 90 3.82 -2.66 -15.20
CA GLY A 90 3.21 -1.99 -14.09
C GLY A 90 3.93 -2.33 -12.78
N THR A 91 3.91 -1.41 -11.85
CA THR A 91 4.47 -1.59 -10.51
C THR A 91 3.50 -1.11 -9.45
N VAL A 92 3.47 -1.84 -8.33
CA VAL A 92 2.81 -1.44 -7.10
C VAL A 92 3.86 -1.48 -6.01
N LYS A 93 4.16 -0.33 -5.42
CA LYS A 93 5.02 -0.22 -4.26
C LYS A 93 4.18 -0.05 -3.01
N ILE A 94 4.45 -0.86 -2.01
CA ILE A 94 3.75 -0.88 -0.73
C ILE A 94 4.77 -0.58 0.35
N THR A 95 4.52 0.46 1.15
CA THR A 95 5.42 0.89 2.22
C THR A 95 4.70 0.77 3.55
N ASN A 96 5.26 -0.02 4.47
CA ASN A 96 4.76 -0.14 5.84
C ASN A 96 5.37 0.97 6.70
N HIS A 97 4.52 1.70 7.41
CA HIS A 97 4.88 2.69 8.43
C HIS A 97 4.39 2.29 9.83
N SER A 98 3.89 1.06 9.94
CA SER A 98 3.31 0.52 11.17
C SER A 98 4.39 -0.06 12.07
N ASP A 99 4.14 -0.05 13.35
CA ASP A 99 4.95 -0.76 14.37
C ASP A 99 4.63 -2.27 14.45
N LEU A 100 3.79 -2.76 13.53
CA LEU A 100 3.46 -4.17 13.33
C LEU A 100 3.71 -4.57 11.86
N PRO A 101 4.04 -5.85 11.61
CA PRO A 101 4.18 -6.34 10.25
C PRO A 101 2.82 -6.39 9.54
N ASN A 102 2.86 -6.28 8.21
CA ASN A 102 1.67 -6.38 7.36
C ASN A 102 1.89 -7.42 6.26
N ASN A 103 0.91 -8.27 6.04
CA ASN A 103 0.84 -9.08 4.84
C ASN A 103 0.17 -8.29 3.72
N TYR A 104 0.63 -8.45 2.51
CA TYR A 104 -0.02 -7.89 1.35
C TYR A 104 -0.29 -8.94 0.28
N THR A 105 -1.32 -8.70 -0.51
CA THR A 105 -1.64 -9.45 -1.73
C THR A 105 -1.96 -8.46 -2.84
N VAL A 106 -1.33 -8.64 -4.00
CA VAL A 106 -1.59 -7.87 -5.21
C VAL A 106 -2.11 -8.84 -6.26
N GLU A 107 -3.30 -8.56 -6.76
CA GLU A 107 -3.97 -9.41 -7.76
C GLU A 107 -4.34 -8.58 -8.98
N GLY A 108 -4.19 -9.18 -10.16
CA GLY A 108 -4.65 -8.61 -11.41
C GLY A 108 -5.86 -9.35 -11.94
N ALA A 109 -6.90 -8.63 -12.32
CA ALA A 109 -8.10 -9.19 -12.91
C ALA A 109 -8.48 -8.47 -14.21
N LEU A 110 -8.85 -9.23 -15.24
CA LEU A 110 -9.41 -8.66 -16.45
C LEU A 110 -10.85 -8.21 -16.20
N THR A 111 -11.23 -7.06 -16.75
CA THR A 111 -12.62 -6.58 -16.73
C THR A 111 -13.39 -7.00 -17.98
N THR A 112 -12.68 -7.44 -19.02
CA THR A 112 -13.28 -7.93 -20.27
C THR A 112 -12.40 -9.01 -20.89
N ASN A 113 -13.01 -9.92 -21.64
CA ASN A 113 -12.34 -10.92 -22.48
C ASN A 113 -12.49 -10.63 -23.99
N ASP A 114 -12.99 -9.45 -24.35
CA ASP A 114 -13.30 -9.09 -25.72
C ASP A 114 -12.08 -9.03 -26.64
N TYR A 115 -10.89 -8.94 -26.04
CA TYR A 115 -9.63 -8.79 -26.78
C TYR A 115 -8.87 -10.10 -26.98
N GLY A 116 -9.43 -11.23 -26.52
CA GLY A 116 -8.84 -12.57 -26.66
C GLY A 116 -8.35 -13.14 -25.33
N PRO A 117 -7.61 -14.27 -25.38
CA PRO A 117 -7.11 -14.95 -24.18
C PRO A 117 -5.91 -14.19 -23.60
N LEU A 118 -6.20 -13.08 -22.95
CA LEU A 118 -5.22 -12.27 -22.23
C LEU A 118 -5.24 -12.60 -20.75
N GLU A 119 -4.17 -12.28 -20.05
CA GLU A 119 -4.10 -12.32 -18.59
C GLU A 119 -3.22 -11.20 -18.04
N ILE A 120 -3.46 -10.80 -16.80
CA ILE A 120 -2.58 -9.91 -16.05
C ILE A 120 -1.78 -10.77 -15.10
N LYS A 121 -0.48 -10.91 -15.36
CA LYS A 121 0.45 -11.66 -14.52
C LYS A 121 1.08 -10.76 -13.49
N VAL A 122 0.96 -11.12 -12.22
CA VAL A 122 1.59 -10.42 -11.11
C VAL A 122 2.76 -11.25 -10.59
N THR A 123 3.90 -10.60 -10.40
CA THR A 123 5.11 -11.16 -9.78
C THR A 123 5.33 -10.47 -8.45
N ASP A 124 5.77 -11.23 -7.44
CA ASP A 124 5.96 -10.76 -6.05
C ASP A 124 4.67 -10.17 -5.45
N GLY A 125 3.53 -10.71 -5.89
CA GLY A 125 2.19 -10.22 -5.51
C GLY A 125 1.75 -10.58 -4.10
N THR A 126 2.46 -11.44 -3.37
CA THR A 126 2.08 -11.84 -2.00
C THR A 126 3.30 -12.01 -1.14
N ASN A 127 3.37 -11.27 -0.05
CA ASN A 127 4.45 -11.38 0.94
C ASN A 127 4.10 -10.62 2.22
N GLN A 128 5.05 -10.60 3.16
CA GLN A 128 5.00 -9.79 4.37
C GLN A 128 6.00 -8.64 4.30
N ILE A 129 5.60 -7.50 4.82
CA ILE A 129 6.51 -6.37 5.06
C ILE A 129 6.71 -6.25 6.55
N GLU A 130 7.96 -6.25 6.98
CA GLU A 130 8.36 -6.15 8.38
C GLU A 130 7.85 -4.84 9.02
N LYS A 131 7.71 -4.87 10.33
CA LYS A 131 7.37 -3.69 11.13
C LYS A 131 8.48 -2.63 11.12
N CYS A 132 8.10 -1.39 11.32
CA CYS A 132 9.04 -0.32 11.62
C CYS A 132 9.43 -0.33 13.09
N ASN A 133 10.71 -0.05 13.37
CA ASN A 133 11.23 0.11 14.72
C ASN A 133 11.64 1.57 14.95
N ALA A 134 11.75 1.95 16.21
CA ALA A 134 12.25 3.28 16.55
C ALA A 134 13.69 3.48 16.00
N GLY A 135 13.88 4.54 15.23
CA GLY A 135 15.16 4.87 14.59
C GLY A 135 15.32 4.35 13.15
N ASP A 136 14.38 3.56 12.62
CA ASP A 136 14.42 3.14 11.23
C ASP A 136 14.27 4.35 10.29
N VAL A 137 14.89 4.24 9.12
CA VAL A 137 14.73 5.24 8.06
C VAL A 137 13.31 5.14 7.51
N ARG A 138 12.62 6.28 7.44
CA ARG A 138 11.26 6.33 6.89
C ARG A 138 11.21 5.73 5.49
N GLY A 139 10.30 4.78 5.27
CA GLY A 139 10.10 4.12 3.99
C GLY A 139 11.08 2.99 3.68
N SER A 140 11.94 2.57 4.63
CA SER A 140 12.84 1.43 4.44
C SER A 140 12.09 0.10 4.35
N HIS A 141 10.95 -0.02 5.05
CA HIS A 141 10.12 -1.23 5.05
C HIS A 141 9.11 -1.18 3.91
N ASN A 142 9.50 -1.68 2.74
CA ASN A 142 8.67 -1.67 1.55
C ASN A 142 8.83 -2.95 0.74
N ALA A 143 7.84 -3.20 -0.12
CA ALA A 143 7.85 -4.25 -1.14
C ALA A 143 7.35 -3.68 -2.46
N THR A 144 7.77 -4.29 -3.56
CA THR A 144 7.29 -3.92 -4.89
C THR A 144 6.83 -5.16 -5.62
N ALA A 145 5.55 -5.17 -5.99
CA ALA A 145 5.00 -6.13 -6.94
C ALA A 145 5.05 -5.54 -8.36
N THR A 146 5.29 -6.40 -9.35
CA THR A 146 5.25 -6.01 -10.76
C THR A 146 4.13 -6.75 -11.46
N PHE A 147 3.55 -6.12 -12.48
CA PHE A 147 2.54 -6.77 -13.30
C PHE A 147 2.75 -6.50 -14.78
N VAL A 148 2.43 -7.49 -15.60
CA VAL A 148 2.53 -7.44 -17.06
C VAL A 148 1.25 -8.03 -17.67
N VAL A 149 0.99 -7.67 -18.92
CA VAL A 149 -0.03 -8.33 -19.72
C VAL A 149 0.62 -9.46 -20.51
N ASP A 150 -0.03 -10.63 -20.55
CA ASP A 150 0.37 -11.77 -21.34
C ASP A 150 -0.80 -12.29 -22.18
N GLY A 151 -0.49 -13.16 -23.14
CA GLY A 151 -1.44 -13.70 -24.09
C GLY A 151 -1.43 -13.01 -25.45
N LYS A 152 -2.18 -13.56 -26.39
CA LYS A 152 -2.26 -13.05 -27.76
C LYS A 152 -3.61 -12.42 -28.01
N PRO A 153 -3.68 -11.09 -28.32
CA PRO A 153 -4.94 -10.47 -28.69
C PRO A 153 -5.50 -11.04 -29.99
N THR A 154 -6.82 -11.12 -30.07
CA THR A 154 -7.55 -11.58 -31.27
C THR A 154 -8.02 -10.41 -32.13
N VAL A 155 -7.89 -9.19 -31.64
CA VAL A 155 -8.26 -7.95 -32.34
C VAL A 155 -7.03 -7.31 -32.94
N SER A 156 -7.21 -6.65 -34.08
CA SER A 156 -6.09 -6.06 -34.86
C SER A 156 -5.72 -4.66 -34.42
N GLU A 157 -6.61 -3.95 -33.75
CA GLU A 157 -6.40 -2.57 -33.31
C GLU A 157 -7.26 -2.25 -32.09
N ILE A 158 -6.59 -1.70 -31.06
CA ILE A 158 -7.22 -1.16 -29.86
C ILE A 158 -6.42 0.09 -29.47
N THR A 159 -7.11 1.16 -29.14
CA THR A 159 -6.49 2.38 -28.66
C THR A 159 -7.01 2.69 -27.26
N GLU A 160 -6.10 2.72 -26.27
CA GLU A 160 -6.32 3.18 -24.90
C GLU A 160 -7.60 2.67 -24.21
N GLN A 161 -7.82 1.37 -24.24
CA GLN A 161 -8.94 0.76 -23.54
C GLN A 161 -8.55 0.19 -22.18
N LYS A 162 -9.45 0.27 -21.22
CA LYS A 162 -9.29 -0.38 -19.92
C LYS A 162 -9.35 -1.89 -20.11
N LEU A 163 -8.27 -2.59 -19.78
CA LEU A 163 -8.17 -4.04 -19.87
C LEU A 163 -8.61 -4.74 -18.59
N GLY A 164 -8.23 -4.18 -17.44
CA GLY A 164 -8.41 -4.84 -16.15
C GLY A 164 -8.18 -3.91 -14.97
N GLU A 165 -8.05 -4.51 -13.80
CA GLU A 165 -7.83 -3.82 -12.53
C GLU A 165 -6.75 -4.55 -11.73
N ILE A 166 -6.00 -3.77 -10.94
CA ILE A 166 -5.07 -4.28 -9.94
C ILE A 166 -5.67 -3.99 -8.57
N THR A 167 -5.81 -5.03 -7.77
CA THR A 167 -6.32 -4.94 -6.40
C THR A 167 -5.19 -5.22 -5.41
N VAL A 168 -5.02 -4.35 -4.42
CA VAL A 168 -4.09 -4.55 -3.31
C VAL A 168 -4.90 -4.78 -2.03
N THR A 169 -4.62 -5.88 -1.37
CA THR A 169 -5.19 -6.22 -0.07
C THR A 169 -4.10 -6.21 0.99
N ILE A 170 -4.32 -5.48 2.07
CA ILE A 170 -3.42 -5.44 3.23
C ILE A 170 -4.09 -6.12 4.40
N ALA A 171 -3.39 -7.07 5.02
CA ALA A 171 -3.85 -7.78 6.21
C ALA A 171 -2.89 -7.57 7.37
N LYS A 172 -3.47 -7.28 8.55
CA LYS A 172 -2.70 -7.17 9.80
C LYS A 172 -2.17 -8.55 10.19
N VAL A 173 -0.95 -8.57 10.68
CA VAL A 173 -0.37 -9.74 11.35
C VAL A 173 -0.52 -9.51 12.86
N ASN A 174 -1.31 -10.33 13.51
CA ASN A 174 -1.53 -10.28 14.96
C ASN A 174 -0.43 -11.02 15.70
#